data_a25ecea42efd814131e99200fec9f036
#
_entry.id   a25ecea42efd814131e99200fec9f036
#
_cell.length_a   1.000
_cell.length_b   1.000
_cell.length_c   1.000
_cell.angle_alpha   90.00
_cell.angle_beta   90.00
_cell.angle_gamma   90.00
#
_symmetry.space_group_name_H-M   'P 1'
#
loop_
_entity.id
_entity.type
_entity.pdbx_description
1 polymer ?
#
loop_
_entity_poly.entity_id
_entity_poly.type
_entity_poly.pdbx_seq_one_letter_code
_entity_poly.pdbx_strand_id
1 'polypeptide(L)'
;MSSHREAPAIQNLSAIGGLPILAALQVGSVFAIDALEYATSAVEEWHVNLNITDFYAFQKPGDTRKTILIMNVNPMPPKLADSFDPAAVYEFRIDTNGDAVAETAFRVTFSPLENGRQTATVRRATGHQTTSNDDSGEIIIADAPVSFGEQAQVTSAGDYVCFAGIRSDPFFFDLMGFCNNLRFTGTDYFLDKDVFAIVLEVPNSALGERSKVGLWSRVLWSHDGEWFQVARLGLPLVSILFNAAGDKDRFNRSEPAQQEALFMPNVVAQLEKMGYIPEKAGEVAQMFVPDILHYDSTSPEGFFNGRKLTDDVVDIILNLVTAGKVTTDRVGPHSDYLALFPYLGQAHGR
;
A
#
# COMPACT_ATOMS: atom_id res chain seq x y z
N MET A 1 29.32 -30.41 -1.14
CA MET A 1 29.68 -29.50 -2.23
C MET A 1 28.37 -28.94 -2.78
N SER A 2 27.93 -27.82 -2.23
CA SER A 2 26.70 -27.13 -2.59
C SER A 2 27.07 -26.04 -3.59
N SER A 3 26.57 -26.15 -4.81
CA SER A 3 26.77 -25.16 -5.85
C SER A 3 25.78 -24.01 -5.63
N HIS A 4 26.24 -22.93 -5.05
CA HIS A 4 25.52 -21.65 -5.12
C HIS A 4 25.53 -21.20 -6.59
N ARG A 5 24.33 -21.13 -7.20
CA ARG A 5 24.16 -20.37 -8.45
C ARG A 5 24.02 -18.91 -8.06
N GLU A 6 25.04 -18.14 -8.34
CA GLU A 6 25.00 -16.68 -8.27
C GLU A 6 23.95 -16.18 -9.26
N ALA A 7 23.08 -15.29 -8.78
CA ALA A 7 22.21 -14.52 -9.63
C ALA A 7 23.04 -13.60 -10.53
N PRO A 8 22.64 -13.32 -11.78
CA PRO A 8 23.40 -12.47 -12.68
C PRO A 8 23.56 -11.08 -12.07
N ALA A 9 24.81 -10.66 -11.88
CA ALA A 9 25.17 -9.33 -11.44
C ALA A 9 24.55 -8.29 -12.39
N ILE A 10 23.74 -7.38 -11.86
CA ILE A 10 23.28 -6.20 -12.59
C ILE A 10 24.50 -5.33 -12.83
N GLN A 11 25.06 -5.43 -14.03
CA GLN A 11 26.18 -4.59 -14.44
C GLN A 11 25.73 -3.12 -14.48
N ASN A 12 26.48 -2.29 -13.76
CA ASN A 12 26.48 -0.83 -13.74
C ASN A 12 25.53 -0.13 -14.74
N LEU A 13 24.37 0.31 -14.26
CA LEU A 13 23.44 1.17 -14.97
C LEU A 13 23.98 2.61 -15.21
N SER A 14 25.22 2.89 -14.81
CA SER A 14 25.83 4.22 -14.91
C SER A 14 26.42 4.55 -16.29
N ALA A 15 26.36 3.66 -17.28
CA ALA A 15 27.10 3.82 -18.56
C ALA A 15 26.23 4.04 -19.81
N ILE A 16 24.90 4.28 -19.69
CA ILE A 16 24.07 4.56 -20.88
C ILE A 16 23.56 5.98 -20.78
N GLY A 17 24.10 6.86 -21.60
CA GLY A 17 23.68 8.27 -21.73
C GLY A 17 22.23 8.37 -22.19
N GLY A 18 21.34 8.48 -21.25
CA GLY A 18 19.90 8.63 -21.47
C GLY A 18 19.27 9.52 -20.41
N LEU A 19 18.79 10.64 -20.87
CA LEU A 19 17.88 11.63 -20.31
C LEU A 19 18.02 12.03 -18.82
N PRO A 20 18.09 13.34 -18.55
CA PRO A 20 18.22 13.92 -17.20
C PRO A 20 17.04 13.61 -16.25
N ILE A 21 15.98 12.96 -16.74
CA ILE A 21 14.76 12.68 -15.97
C ILE A 21 15.02 11.68 -14.82
N LEU A 22 15.73 10.59 -15.05
CA LEU A 22 15.98 9.59 -14.00
C LEU A 22 17.05 10.02 -13.01
N ALA A 23 18.06 10.73 -13.47
CA ALA A 23 19.02 11.36 -12.57
C ALA A 23 18.35 12.39 -11.65
N ALA A 24 17.23 12.97 -12.11
CA ALA A 24 16.45 13.91 -11.34
C ALA A 24 15.60 13.23 -10.24
N LEU A 25 15.04 12.04 -10.51
CA LEU A 25 14.23 11.31 -9.52
C LEU A 25 15.06 10.55 -8.49
N GLN A 26 16.39 10.43 -8.67
CA GLN A 26 17.24 9.51 -7.89
C GLN A 26 16.73 8.05 -7.87
N VAL A 27 15.87 7.70 -8.79
CA VAL A 27 15.03 6.53 -8.80
C VAL A 27 15.77 5.26 -9.19
N GLY A 28 16.91 5.39 -9.88
CA GLY A 28 17.64 4.24 -10.42
C GLY A 28 18.21 3.24 -9.40
N SER A 29 18.24 3.59 -8.11
CA SER A 29 18.76 2.70 -7.08
C SER A 29 17.73 2.24 -6.06
N VAL A 30 16.65 2.98 -5.83
CA VAL A 30 15.72 2.72 -4.75
C VAL A 30 14.52 1.86 -5.20
N PHE A 31 14.06 2.01 -6.43
CA PHE A 31 13.00 1.16 -6.96
C PHE A 31 13.40 -0.28 -7.23
N ALA A 32 14.63 -0.43 -7.70
CA ALA A 32 15.23 -1.74 -7.66
C ALA A 32 15.15 -2.33 -6.25
N ILE A 33 15.14 -1.48 -5.23
CA ILE A 33 15.21 -1.92 -3.85
C ILE A 33 13.82 -2.41 -3.38
N ASP A 34 12.70 -1.73 -3.55
CA ASP A 34 11.43 -2.23 -3.00
C ASP A 34 10.89 -3.47 -3.72
N ALA A 35 10.89 -3.53 -5.02
CA ALA A 35 10.51 -4.75 -5.74
C ALA A 35 11.69 -5.70 -5.94
N LEU A 36 12.95 -5.23 -5.95
CA LEU A 36 14.16 -6.02 -6.03
C LEU A 36 14.80 -6.30 -4.67
N GLU A 37 14.55 -5.54 -3.60
CA GLU A 37 14.85 -5.97 -2.23
C GLU A 37 14.14 -7.27 -1.92
N TYR A 38 12.92 -7.45 -2.39
CA TYR A 38 12.20 -8.73 -2.32
C TYR A 38 12.75 -9.79 -3.26
N ALA A 39 13.37 -9.40 -4.37
CA ALA A 39 13.99 -10.33 -5.31
C ALA A 39 15.45 -10.64 -5.00
N THR A 40 16.17 -9.85 -4.18
CA THR A 40 17.63 -9.93 -4.04
C THR A 40 18.14 -10.13 -2.62
N SER A 41 17.33 -10.60 -1.68
CA SER A 41 17.80 -11.00 -0.33
C SER A 41 18.49 -9.91 0.52
N ALA A 42 18.30 -8.65 0.25
CA ALA A 42 18.86 -7.56 1.06
C ALA A 42 17.89 -7.06 2.15
N VAL A 43 16.62 -7.47 2.11
CA VAL A 43 15.67 -7.26 3.21
C VAL A 43 15.90 -8.37 4.23
N GLU A 44 16.04 -8.03 5.47
CA GLU A 44 15.99 -9.01 6.55
C GLU A 44 14.64 -9.73 6.43
N GLU A 45 14.66 -11.03 6.10
CA GLU A 45 13.48 -11.87 5.78
C GLU A 45 12.34 -11.78 6.81
N TRP A 46 12.64 -11.34 8.03
CA TRP A 46 11.71 -11.29 9.16
C TRP A 46 10.74 -10.09 9.18
N HIS A 47 10.83 -9.17 8.19
CA HIS A 47 9.95 -8.02 8.12
C HIS A 47 9.02 -7.99 6.89
N VAL A 48 9.10 -8.98 6.03
CA VAL A 48 8.38 -8.95 4.76
C VAL A 48 6.86 -8.92 4.94
N ASN A 49 6.34 -9.66 5.90
CA ASN A 49 4.91 -9.69 6.22
C ASN A 49 4.39 -8.42 6.91
N LEU A 50 5.29 -7.48 7.25
CA LEU A 50 4.94 -6.16 7.78
C LEU A 50 4.93 -5.07 6.72
N ASN A 51 5.42 -5.36 5.50
CA ASN A 51 5.51 -4.39 4.43
C ASN A 51 4.16 -4.25 3.71
N ILE A 52 3.62 -3.03 3.69
CA ILE A 52 2.41 -2.69 2.95
C ILE A 52 2.79 -2.47 1.49
N THR A 53 2.19 -3.25 0.59
CA THR A 53 2.38 -3.10 -0.86
C THR A 53 1.35 -2.16 -1.47
N ASP A 54 0.10 -2.27 -1.02
CA ASP A 54 -1.00 -1.48 -1.57
C ASP A 54 -2.07 -1.17 -0.52
N PHE A 55 -2.77 -0.05 -0.78
CA PHE A 55 -3.93 0.39 -0.04
C PHE A 55 -5.02 0.85 -1.00
N TYR A 56 -6.26 0.36 -0.82
CA TYR A 56 -7.42 0.72 -1.63
C TYR A 56 -8.59 1.09 -0.73
N ALA A 57 -9.40 2.05 -1.20
CA ALA A 57 -10.65 2.45 -0.57
C ALA A 57 -11.65 2.86 -1.65
N PHE A 58 -12.82 2.22 -1.68
CA PHE A 58 -13.86 2.50 -2.67
C PHE A 58 -15.25 2.15 -2.17
N GLN A 59 -16.28 2.72 -2.79
CA GLN A 59 -17.67 2.35 -2.50
C GLN A 59 -17.93 0.89 -2.83
N LYS A 60 -18.66 0.19 -1.96
CA LYS A 60 -19.10 -1.17 -2.26
C LYS A 60 -19.95 -1.19 -3.53
N PRO A 61 -19.60 -2.03 -4.53
CA PRO A 61 -20.44 -2.23 -5.69
C PRO A 61 -21.86 -2.66 -5.31
N GLY A 62 -22.85 -1.91 -5.76
CA GLY A 62 -24.27 -2.18 -5.50
C GLY A 62 -24.82 -1.72 -4.14
N ASP A 63 -23.98 -1.21 -3.23
CA ASP A 63 -24.45 -0.61 -1.97
C ASP A 63 -23.56 0.58 -1.54
N THR A 64 -23.93 1.78 -1.95
CA THR A 64 -23.19 3.01 -1.68
C THR A 64 -23.15 3.44 -0.20
N ARG A 65 -23.84 2.74 0.68
CA ARG A 65 -23.80 2.99 2.15
C ARG A 65 -22.60 2.30 2.81
N LYS A 66 -21.84 1.53 2.05
CA LYS A 66 -20.69 0.75 2.54
C LYS A 66 -19.44 1.07 1.76
N THR A 67 -18.32 1.03 2.46
CA THR A 67 -16.98 1.20 1.92
C THR A 67 -16.21 -0.11 2.01
N ILE A 68 -15.41 -0.37 0.99
CA ILE A 68 -14.42 -1.44 0.96
C ILE A 68 -13.06 -0.83 1.24
N LEU A 69 -12.36 -1.38 2.23
CA LEU A 69 -10.98 -1.05 2.56
C LEU A 69 -10.11 -2.28 2.30
N ILE A 70 -9.02 -2.13 1.58
CA ILE A 70 -8.08 -3.23 1.28
C ILE A 70 -6.67 -2.77 1.64
N MET A 71 -5.94 -3.60 2.37
CA MET A 71 -4.52 -3.48 2.61
C MET A 71 -3.85 -4.76 2.12
N ASN A 72 -2.92 -4.62 1.21
CA ASN A 72 -2.07 -5.72 0.77
C ASN A 72 -0.72 -5.62 1.46
N VAL A 73 -0.22 -6.75 1.91
CA VAL A 73 1.08 -6.90 2.56
C VAL A 73 1.78 -8.15 2.04
N ASN A 74 3.05 -8.34 2.39
CA ASN A 74 3.81 -9.54 2.07
C ASN A 74 3.72 -9.90 0.58
N PRO A 75 4.46 -9.21 -0.30
CA PRO A 75 4.50 -9.57 -1.71
C PRO A 75 5.08 -10.96 -1.91
N MET A 76 4.53 -11.71 -2.88
CA MET A 76 4.99 -13.05 -3.27
C MET A 76 4.95 -14.11 -2.15
N PRO A 77 3.84 -14.26 -1.38
CA PRO A 77 3.71 -15.38 -0.45
C PRO A 77 3.70 -16.72 -1.24
N PRO A 78 4.15 -17.81 -0.66
CA PRO A 78 4.78 -17.95 0.65
C PRO A 78 6.31 -17.89 0.60
N LYS A 79 6.89 -17.37 -0.48
CA LYS A 79 8.34 -17.41 -0.69
C LYS A 79 9.11 -16.64 0.38
N LEU A 80 8.52 -15.53 0.83
CA LEU A 80 9.15 -14.60 1.75
C LEU A 80 8.60 -14.75 3.17
N ALA A 81 7.26 -14.85 3.33
CA ALA A 81 6.60 -15.23 4.56
C ALA A 81 5.34 -16.03 4.24
N ASP A 82 4.95 -16.96 5.11
CA ASP A 82 3.84 -17.90 4.91
C ASP A 82 2.59 -17.55 5.73
N SER A 83 2.64 -16.48 6.53
CA SER A 83 1.57 -16.06 7.42
C SER A 83 1.63 -14.56 7.70
N PHE A 84 0.56 -14.00 8.24
CA PHE A 84 0.59 -12.69 8.88
C PHE A 84 1.38 -12.78 10.19
N ASP A 85 2.04 -11.66 10.58
CA ASP A 85 2.82 -11.62 11.81
C ASP A 85 1.90 -11.50 13.04
N PRO A 86 1.97 -12.43 14.00
CA PRO A 86 1.13 -12.37 15.20
C PRO A 86 1.54 -11.27 16.19
N ALA A 87 2.73 -10.68 16.05
CA ALA A 87 3.19 -9.56 16.85
C ALA A 87 2.84 -8.20 16.20
N ALA A 88 2.11 -8.20 15.09
CA ALA A 88 1.76 -6.98 14.37
C ALA A 88 0.29 -6.58 14.53
N VAL A 89 0.04 -5.28 14.38
CA VAL A 89 -1.28 -4.68 14.19
C VAL A 89 -1.30 -4.02 12.81
N TYR A 90 -2.16 -4.49 11.93
CA TYR A 90 -2.42 -3.90 10.61
C TYR A 90 -3.59 -2.94 10.75
N GLU A 91 -3.38 -1.66 10.52
CA GLU A 91 -4.32 -0.62 10.92
C GLU A 91 -4.74 0.24 9.72
N PHE A 92 -6.05 0.36 9.51
CA PHE A 92 -6.68 1.33 8.62
C PHE A 92 -7.05 2.56 9.44
N ARG A 93 -6.53 3.72 9.09
CA ARG A 93 -6.70 4.97 9.83
C ARG A 93 -7.58 5.95 9.07
N ILE A 94 -8.46 6.62 9.78
CA ILE A 94 -9.47 7.52 9.22
C ILE A 94 -9.42 8.86 9.96
N ASP A 95 -9.04 9.91 9.22
CA ASP A 95 -9.12 11.31 9.62
C ASP A 95 -10.46 11.87 9.12
N THR A 96 -11.30 12.30 10.05
CA THR A 96 -12.66 12.80 9.76
C THR A 96 -12.76 14.32 9.81
N ASN A 97 -11.74 15.01 10.32
CA ASN A 97 -11.76 16.46 10.51
C ASN A 97 -10.79 17.22 9.60
N GLY A 98 -9.79 16.53 9.01
CA GLY A 98 -8.82 17.07 8.06
C GLY A 98 -7.56 17.62 8.73
N ASP A 99 -7.23 17.18 9.95
CA ASP A 99 -6.03 17.59 10.66
C ASP A 99 -4.86 16.61 10.55
N ALA A 100 -5.04 15.58 9.72
CA ALA A 100 -4.06 14.51 9.49
C ALA A 100 -3.78 13.64 10.75
N VAL A 101 -4.73 13.59 11.68
CA VAL A 101 -4.77 12.71 12.85
C VAL A 101 -6.03 11.86 12.76
N ALA A 102 -5.94 10.57 13.03
CA ALA A 102 -7.10 9.69 12.91
C ALA A 102 -8.02 9.76 14.12
N GLU A 103 -9.33 9.92 13.91
CA GLU A 103 -10.37 9.78 14.93
C GLU A 103 -10.96 8.38 14.99
N THR A 104 -10.82 7.60 13.91
CA THR A 104 -11.25 6.21 13.84
C THR A 104 -10.13 5.34 13.27
N ALA A 105 -10.02 4.11 13.75
CA ALA A 105 -9.14 3.12 13.15
C ALA A 105 -9.76 1.73 13.19
N PHE A 106 -9.52 0.92 12.15
CA PHE A 106 -9.78 -0.51 12.17
C PHE A 106 -8.44 -1.23 12.31
N ARG A 107 -8.29 -2.01 13.37
CA ARG A 107 -7.10 -2.76 13.75
C ARG A 107 -7.31 -4.23 13.51
N VAL A 108 -6.43 -4.85 12.77
CA VAL A 108 -6.46 -6.29 12.51
C VAL A 108 -5.24 -6.94 13.11
N THR A 109 -5.46 -7.91 13.98
CA THR A 109 -4.42 -8.72 14.61
C THR A 109 -4.62 -10.18 14.23
N PHE A 110 -3.54 -10.96 14.28
CA PHE A 110 -3.56 -12.36 13.88
C PHE A 110 -3.08 -13.26 15.00
N SER A 111 -3.66 -14.47 15.08
CA SER A 111 -3.13 -15.53 15.93
C SER A 111 -1.79 -16.05 15.38
N PRO A 112 -0.98 -16.78 16.18
CA PRO A 112 0.09 -17.58 15.61
C PRO A 112 -0.43 -18.57 14.56
N LEU A 113 0.41 -18.88 13.56
CA LEU A 113 0.10 -19.94 12.59
C LEU A 113 0.30 -21.31 13.27
N GLU A 114 -0.78 -22.04 13.50
CA GLU A 114 -0.76 -23.36 14.11
C GLU A 114 -1.45 -24.39 13.23
N ASN A 115 -0.74 -25.46 12.89
CA ASN A 115 -1.26 -26.57 12.06
C ASN A 115 -1.84 -26.07 10.72
N GLY A 116 -1.22 -25.05 10.09
CA GLY A 116 -1.66 -24.45 8.84
C GLY A 116 -2.92 -23.59 8.98
N ARG A 117 -3.27 -23.16 10.18
CA ARG A 117 -4.42 -22.31 10.47
C ARG A 117 -3.99 -21.05 11.22
N GLN A 118 -4.57 -19.94 10.83
CA GLN A 118 -4.41 -18.65 11.47
C GLN A 118 -5.79 -17.96 11.49
N THR A 119 -6.06 -17.14 12.49
CA THR A 119 -7.29 -16.36 12.59
C THR A 119 -6.99 -14.88 12.73
N ALA A 120 -7.90 -14.05 12.23
CA ALA A 120 -7.87 -12.60 12.37
C ALA A 120 -8.91 -12.13 13.39
N THR A 121 -8.55 -11.10 14.15
CA THR A 121 -9.47 -10.33 14.99
C THR A 121 -9.47 -8.89 14.52
N VAL A 122 -10.66 -8.33 14.24
CA VAL A 122 -10.83 -6.94 13.82
C VAL A 122 -11.41 -6.14 14.98
N ARG A 123 -10.75 -5.03 15.30
CA ARG A 123 -11.19 -4.07 16.30
C ARG A 123 -11.45 -2.70 15.67
N ARG A 124 -12.43 -1.99 16.22
CA ARG A 124 -12.66 -0.58 15.91
C ARG A 124 -12.22 0.26 17.09
N ALA A 125 -11.23 1.13 16.88
CA ALA A 125 -10.76 2.12 17.84
C ALA A 125 -11.32 3.51 17.48
N THR A 126 -11.65 4.32 18.49
CA THR A 126 -12.18 5.68 18.30
C THR A 126 -11.61 6.63 19.35
N GLY A 127 -11.51 7.92 19.01
CA GLY A 127 -11.04 8.97 19.90
C GLY A 127 -9.64 8.67 20.45
N HIS A 128 -9.44 8.72 21.76
CA HIS A 128 -8.13 8.49 22.38
C HIS A 128 -7.49 7.13 22.08
N GLN A 129 -8.29 6.12 21.75
CA GLN A 129 -7.73 4.82 21.38
C GLN A 129 -6.93 4.87 20.08
N THR A 130 -7.24 5.80 19.17
CA THR A 130 -6.52 5.91 17.89
C THR A 130 -5.11 6.48 18.05
N THR A 131 -4.83 7.19 19.13
CA THR A 131 -3.50 7.79 19.39
C THR A 131 -2.53 6.83 20.06
N SER A 132 -3.01 5.70 20.61
CA SER A 132 -2.15 4.69 21.22
C SER A 132 -1.55 3.75 20.16
N ASN A 133 -0.31 3.37 20.38
CA ASN A 133 0.35 2.31 19.61
C ASN A 133 0.13 0.99 20.35
N ASP A 134 -1.01 0.36 20.10
CA ASP A 134 -1.41 -0.92 20.69
C ASP A 134 -2.52 -1.57 19.85
N ASP A 135 -3.06 -2.69 20.31
CA ASP A 135 -4.17 -3.39 19.68
C ASP A 135 -5.54 -3.07 20.31
N SER A 136 -5.67 -1.99 21.08
CA SER A 136 -6.92 -1.63 21.77
C SER A 136 -8.06 -1.30 20.80
N GLY A 137 -9.30 -1.44 21.26
CA GLY A 137 -10.52 -1.15 20.50
C GLY A 137 -11.62 -2.15 20.76
N GLU A 138 -12.84 -1.82 20.34
CA GLU A 138 -13.99 -2.71 20.38
C GLU A 138 -13.82 -3.84 19.35
N ILE A 139 -13.94 -5.10 19.78
CA ILE A 139 -13.91 -6.23 18.85
C ILE A 139 -15.20 -6.23 18.03
N ILE A 140 -15.08 -6.07 16.73
CA ILE A 140 -16.20 -6.11 15.77
C ILE A 140 -16.27 -7.42 15.00
N ILE A 141 -15.15 -8.11 14.82
CA ILE A 141 -15.07 -9.47 14.26
C ILE A 141 -14.00 -10.24 15.04
N ALA A 142 -14.33 -11.44 15.50
CA ALA A 142 -13.40 -12.35 16.18
C ALA A 142 -13.23 -13.64 15.39
N ASP A 143 -12.03 -14.23 15.50
CA ASP A 143 -11.69 -15.56 14.99
C ASP A 143 -12.01 -15.79 13.51
N ALA A 144 -11.90 -14.74 12.67
CA ALA A 144 -12.07 -14.86 11.23
C ALA A 144 -10.94 -15.72 10.65
N PRO A 145 -11.25 -16.83 9.94
CA PRO A 145 -10.20 -17.70 9.41
C PRO A 145 -9.39 -17.01 8.31
N VAL A 146 -8.08 -17.17 8.32
CA VAL A 146 -7.20 -16.76 7.24
C VAL A 146 -7.22 -17.79 6.12
N SER A 147 -7.40 -17.33 4.87
CA SER A 147 -7.48 -18.17 3.69
C SER A 147 -6.12 -18.33 3.03
N PHE A 148 -5.52 -19.51 3.16
CA PHE A 148 -4.24 -19.86 2.53
C PHE A 148 -4.41 -20.57 1.18
N GLY A 149 -5.64 -20.80 0.73
CA GLY A 149 -5.97 -21.46 -0.52
C GLY A 149 -6.83 -20.60 -1.45
N GLU A 150 -7.25 -21.20 -2.57
CA GLU A 150 -8.03 -20.52 -3.63
C GLU A 150 -9.37 -19.98 -3.14
N GLN A 151 -10.06 -20.73 -2.27
CA GLN A 151 -11.39 -20.34 -1.78
C GLN A 151 -11.28 -19.28 -0.66
N ALA A 152 -11.99 -18.17 -0.85
CA ALA A 152 -12.11 -17.15 0.17
C ALA A 152 -13.01 -17.61 1.32
N GLN A 153 -12.49 -17.59 2.53
CA GLN A 153 -13.27 -17.74 3.76
C GLN A 153 -13.64 -16.35 4.26
N VAL A 154 -14.91 -16.01 4.21
CA VAL A 154 -15.43 -14.69 4.56
C VAL A 154 -16.16 -14.77 5.88
N THR A 155 -15.89 -13.84 6.79
CA THR A 155 -16.57 -13.72 8.07
C THR A 155 -17.40 -12.45 8.11
N SER A 156 -18.67 -12.57 8.52
CA SER A 156 -19.58 -11.43 8.70
C SER A 156 -20.03 -11.32 10.13
N ALA A 157 -20.07 -10.10 10.67
CA ALA A 157 -20.57 -9.80 11.99
C ALA A 157 -21.31 -8.44 11.96
N GLY A 158 -22.63 -8.47 12.14
CA GLY A 158 -23.47 -7.28 11.96
C GLY A 158 -23.32 -6.69 10.56
N ASP A 159 -22.96 -5.42 10.50
CA ASP A 159 -22.76 -4.69 9.24
C ASP A 159 -21.33 -4.81 8.67
N TYR A 160 -20.43 -5.53 9.35
CA TYR A 160 -19.05 -5.70 8.97
C TYR A 160 -18.81 -7.04 8.29
N VAL A 161 -17.90 -7.02 7.29
CA VAL A 161 -17.43 -8.25 6.64
C VAL A 161 -15.90 -8.19 6.56
N CYS A 162 -15.25 -9.30 6.82
CA CYS A 162 -13.78 -9.43 6.78
C CYS A 162 -13.36 -10.64 5.94
N PHE A 163 -12.32 -10.43 5.20
CA PHE A 163 -11.49 -11.46 4.58
C PHE A 163 -10.03 -11.18 4.91
N ALA A 164 -9.26 -12.22 5.20
CA ALA A 164 -7.81 -12.17 5.23
C ALA A 164 -7.25 -13.43 4.57
N GLY A 165 -6.20 -13.29 3.76
CA GLY A 165 -5.60 -14.42 3.08
C GLY A 165 -4.80 -14.07 1.83
N ILE A 166 -4.38 -15.11 1.10
CA ILE A 166 -3.61 -14.96 -0.13
C ILE A 166 -4.56 -14.68 -1.30
N ARG A 167 -4.24 -13.67 -2.12
CA ARG A 167 -4.95 -13.31 -3.35
C ARG A 167 -3.97 -12.89 -4.43
N SER A 168 -4.43 -12.97 -5.69
CA SER A 168 -3.75 -12.33 -6.81
C SER A 168 -3.45 -10.88 -6.48
N ASP A 169 -2.23 -10.43 -6.75
CA ASP A 169 -1.85 -9.03 -6.56
C ASP A 169 -2.67 -8.16 -7.52
N PRO A 170 -3.49 -7.21 -7.01
CA PRO A 170 -4.31 -6.38 -7.87
C PRO A 170 -3.54 -5.23 -8.53
N PHE A 171 -2.29 -4.98 -8.13
CA PHE A 171 -1.48 -3.92 -8.70
C PHE A 171 -1.01 -4.32 -10.09
N PHE A 172 -0.91 -3.38 -11.01
CA PHE A 172 -0.42 -3.58 -12.35
C PHE A 172 0.56 -2.46 -12.73
N PHE A 173 1.70 -2.82 -13.29
CA PHE A 173 2.78 -1.89 -13.61
C PHE A 173 3.89 -2.54 -14.44
N ASP A 174 4.39 -1.85 -15.48
CA ASP A 174 5.65 -2.20 -16.14
C ASP A 174 6.84 -1.73 -15.29
N LEU A 175 7.03 -2.40 -14.14
CA LEU A 175 8.12 -2.12 -13.21
C LEU A 175 9.49 -2.20 -13.87
N MET A 176 9.70 -3.17 -14.77
CA MET A 176 10.99 -3.35 -15.44
C MET A 176 11.26 -2.23 -16.45
N GLY A 177 10.23 -1.76 -17.16
CA GLY A 177 10.34 -0.58 -18.03
C GLY A 177 10.62 0.69 -17.24
N PHE A 178 10.00 0.83 -16.07
CA PHE A 178 10.28 1.92 -15.13
C PHE A 178 11.77 1.90 -14.68
N CYS A 179 12.25 0.78 -14.18
CA CYS A 179 13.67 0.60 -13.79
C CYS A 179 14.63 0.77 -14.97
N ASN A 180 14.18 0.52 -16.21
CA ASN A 180 14.95 0.73 -17.43
C ASN A 180 14.79 2.14 -18.00
N ASN A 181 14.87 3.15 -17.16
CA ASN A 181 14.81 4.57 -17.56
C ASN A 181 13.48 4.95 -18.24
N LEU A 182 12.36 4.52 -17.70
CA LEU A 182 11.01 4.76 -18.24
C LEU A 182 10.82 4.23 -19.68
N ARG A 183 11.56 3.18 -20.05
CA ARG A 183 11.41 2.49 -21.35
C ARG A 183 10.36 1.42 -21.24
N PHE A 184 9.12 1.85 -21.18
CA PHE A 184 7.97 0.98 -21.00
C PHE A 184 7.74 0.06 -22.19
N THR A 185 7.54 -1.23 -21.89
CA THR A 185 7.24 -2.30 -22.85
C THR A 185 5.78 -2.70 -22.84
N GLY A 186 5.06 -2.33 -21.76
CA GLY A 186 3.70 -2.79 -21.47
C GLY A 186 3.66 -4.21 -20.89
N THR A 187 4.77 -4.67 -20.31
CA THR A 187 4.83 -5.97 -19.64
C THR A 187 4.54 -5.77 -18.15
N ASP A 188 3.42 -6.28 -17.71
CA ASP A 188 3.03 -6.23 -16.31
C ASP A 188 3.89 -7.17 -15.47
N TYR A 189 4.55 -6.60 -14.46
CA TYR A 189 5.39 -7.36 -13.53
C TYR A 189 4.55 -8.14 -12.50
N PHE A 190 3.35 -7.67 -12.19
CA PHE A 190 2.52 -8.17 -11.10
C PHE A 190 1.47 -9.22 -11.52
N LEU A 191 1.30 -9.43 -12.82
CA LEU A 191 0.24 -10.26 -13.41
C LEU A 191 0.18 -11.70 -12.85
N ASP A 192 1.31 -12.26 -12.43
CA ASP A 192 1.44 -13.61 -11.91
C ASP A 192 1.87 -13.65 -10.43
N LYS A 193 1.72 -12.55 -9.72
CA LYS A 193 2.10 -12.43 -8.32
C LYS A 193 0.90 -12.56 -7.39
N ASP A 194 1.19 -12.95 -6.17
CA ASP A 194 0.24 -13.02 -5.06
C ASP A 194 0.68 -12.10 -3.94
N VAL A 195 -0.30 -11.67 -3.13
CA VAL A 195 -0.10 -10.90 -1.89
C VAL A 195 -0.92 -11.49 -0.76
N PHE A 196 -0.57 -11.18 0.48
CA PHE A 196 -1.52 -11.29 1.58
C PHE A 196 -2.42 -10.06 1.59
N ALA A 197 -3.72 -10.27 1.55
CA ALA A 197 -4.72 -9.21 1.55
C ALA A 197 -5.56 -9.25 2.82
N ILE A 198 -5.84 -8.06 3.36
CA ILE A 198 -6.84 -7.80 4.40
C ILE A 198 -7.92 -6.96 3.74
N VAL A 199 -9.15 -7.48 3.67
CA VAL A 199 -10.29 -6.79 3.08
C VAL A 199 -11.38 -6.60 4.10
N LEU A 200 -11.79 -5.37 4.33
CA LEU A 200 -12.87 -5.01 5.22
C LEU A 200 -14.01 -4.36 4.41
N GLU A 201 -15.24 -4.81 4.62
CA GLU A 201 -16.46 -4.09 4.26
C GLU A 201 -17.00 -3.45 5.52
N VAL A 202 -17.13 -2.12 5.50
CA VAL A 202 -17.59 -1.35 6.66
C VAL A 202 -18.74 -0.42 6.27
N PRO A 203 -19.72 -0.18 7.14
CA PRO A 203 -20.74 0.86 6.89
C PRO A 203 -20.06 2.25 6.89
N ASN A 204 -20.49 3.15 6.00
CA ASN A 204 -19.89 4.50 5.92
C ASN A 204 -19.99 5.25 7.26
N SER A 205 -21.05 5.01 8.05
CA SER A 205 -21.20 5.57 9.41
C SER A 205 -20.11 5.13 10.39
N ALA A 206 -19.43 4.03 10.12
CA ALA A 206 -18.31 3.56 10.95
C ALA A 206 -16.98 4.25 10.62
N LEU A 207 -16.88 4.90 9.46
CA LEU A 207 -15.73 5.76 9.14
C LEU A 207 -15.78 7.06 9.95
N GLY A 208 -16.98 7.65 10.09
CA GLY A 208 -17.21 8.91 10.79
C GLY A 208 -18.54 9.54 10.38
N GLU A 209 -18.82 10.74 10.87
CA GLU A 209 -20.05 11.47 10.56
C GLU A 209 -19.99 12.19 9.20
N ARG A 210 -18.80 12.46 8.68
CA ARG A 210 -18.58 13.14 7.41
C ARG A 210 -18.39 12.15 6.28
N SER A 211 -18.89 12.49 5.08
CA SER A 211 -18.67 11.69 3.88
C SER A 211 -17.23 11.79 3.34
N LYS A 212 -16.57 12.93 3.60
CA LYS A 212 -15.20 13.21 3.17
C LYS A 212 -14.24 12.95 4.32
N VAL A 213 -13.32 12.03 4.10
CA VAL A 213 -12.34 11.59 5.09
C VAL A 213 -10.96 11.47 4.44
N GLY A 214 -9.92 11.55 5.28
CA GLY A 214 -8.57 11.16 4.92
C GLY A 214 -8.31 9.73 5.37
N LEU A 215 -7.67 8.92 4.53
CA LEU A 215 -7.42 7.52 4.79
C LEU A 215 -5.93 7.19 4.61
N TRP A 216 -5.39 6.36 5.47
CA TRP A 216 -4.10 5.72 5.28
C TRP A 216 -4.03 4.41 6.05
N SER A 217 -3.07 3.59 5.72
CA SER A 217 -2.75 2.35 6.41
C SER A 217 -1.42 2.47 7.14
N ARG A 218 -1.25 1.71 8.22
CA ARG A 218 0.04 1.51 8.88
C ARG A 218 0.14 0.11 9.47
N VAL A 219 1.36 -0.32 9.75
CA VAL A 219 1.64 -1.53 10.52
C VAL A 219 2.43 -1.13 11.76
N LEU A 220 1.92 -1.55 12.92
CA LEU A 220 2.63 -1.53 14.19
C LEU A 220 3.18 -2.93 14.46
N TRP A 221 4.39 -3.00 14.98
CA TRP A 221 5.04 -4.24 15.37
C TRP A 221 5.52 -4.18 16.80
N SER A 222 5.24 -5.23 17.58
CA SER A 222 5.64 -5.32 18.98
C SER A 222 6.93 -6.10 19.13
N HIS A 223 7.93 -5.50 19.73
CA HIS A 223 9.19 -6.11 20.05
C HIS A 223 9.62 -5.75 21.47
N ASP A 224 9.95 -6.74 22.27
CA ASP A 224 10.34 -6.56 23.69
C ASP A 224 9.34 -5.75 24.52
N GLY A 225 8.04 -5.85 24.18
CA GLY A 225 6.96 -5.14 24.87
C GLY A 225 6.76 -3.69 24.47
N GLU A 226 7.51 -3.19 23.50
CA GLU A 226 7.34 -1.87 22.89
C GLU A 226 6.72 -1.97 21.49
N TRP A 227 5.96 -0.95 21.09
CA TRP A 227 5.32 -0.88 19.79
C TRP A 227 6.02 0.11 18.88
N PHE A 228 6.33 -0.31 17.68
CA PHE A 228 6.99 0.50 16.65
C PHE A 228 6.11 0.57 15.41
N GLN A 229 5.92 1.76 14.85
CA GLN A 229 5.37 1.89 13.50
C GLN A 229 6.49 1.56 12.50
N VAL A 230 6.26 0.53 11.68
CA VAL A 230 7.28 -0.02 10.76
C VAL A 230 6.93 0.21 9.29
N ALA A 231 5.65 0.40 8.97
CA ALA A 231 5.20 0.70 7.62
C ALA A 231 4.00 1.64 7.65
N ARG A 232 3.84 2.41 6.58
CA ARG A 232 2.65 3.21 6.30
C ARG A 232 2.47 3.43 4.80
N LEU A 233 1.21 3.63 4.39
CA LEU A 233 0.85 3.97 3.02
C LEU A 233 -0.49 4.73 3.00
N GLY A 234 -0.51 5.88 2.36
CA GLY A 234 -1.71 6.60 1.99
C GLY A 234 -1.93 6.55 0.48
N LEU A 235 -1.10 7.26 -0.26
CA LEU A 235 -1.12 7.32 -1.72
C LEU A 235 -0.13 6.33 -2.34
N PRO A 236 -0.47 5.68 -3.45
CA PRO A 236 0.45 4.82 -4.15
C PRO A 236 1.67 5.61 -4.65
N LEU A 237 2.82 4.95 -4.69
CA LEU A 237 4.09 5.45 -5.23
C LEU A 237 4.75 6.64 -4.50
N VAL A 238 4.10 7.32 -3.56
CA VAL A 238 4.66 8.53 -2.91
C VAL A 238 5.96 8.25 -2.18
N SER A 239 6.01 7.22 -1.35
CA SER A 239 7.23 6.85 -0.62
C SER A 239 8.39 6.50 -1.55
N ILE A 240 8.08 6.02 -2.73
CA ILE A 240 9.01 5.53 -3.72
C ILE A 240 9.55 6.67 -4.60
N LEU A 241 8.69 7.59 -5.02
CA LEU A 241 9.05 8.67 -5.93
C LEU A 241 9.80 9.82 -5.26
N PHE A 242 9.55 10.06 -3.98
CA PHE A 242 10.00 11.29 -3.33
C PHE A 242 10.98 11.08 -2.18
N ASN A 243 11.17 9.85 -1.69
CA ASN A 243 12.13 9.57 -0.64
C ASN A 243 13.50 9.21 -1.23
N ALA A 244 14.56 9.77 -0.64
CA ALA A 244 15.92 9.32 -0.93
C ALA A 244 16.17 7.97 -0.24
N ALA A 245 17.18 7.23 -0.76
CA ALA A 245 17.67 6.05 -0.05
C ALA A 245 18.07 6.43 1.39
N GLY A 246 17.50 5.74 2.37
CA GLY A 246 17.69 6.03 3.80
C GLY A 246 16.60 6.91 4.44
N ASP A 247 15.75 7.59 3.68
CA ASP A 247 14.61 8.34 4.21
C ASP A 247 13.33 7.48 4.35
N LYS A 248 13.31 6.28 3.76
CA LYS A 248 12.14 5.38 3.77
C LYS A 248 11.71 5.03 5.19
N ASP A 249 12.63 4.62 6.04
CA ASP A 249 12.32 4.31 7.44
C ASP A 249 11.77 5.52 8.19
N ARG A 250 12.35 6.70 7.94
CA ARG A 250 11.86 7.94 8.53
C ARG A 250 10.46 8.29 8.05
N PHE A 251 10.17 8.05 6.76
CA PHE A 251 8.84 8.23 6.18
C PHE A 251 7.86 7.23 6.78
N ASN A 252 8.19 5.95 6.83
CA ASN A 252 7.35 4.89 7.39
C ASN A 252 7.02 5.11 8.88
N ARG A 253 7.91 5.74 9.64
CA ARG A 253 7.72 6.06 11.07
C ARG A 253 7.03 7.40 11.31
N SER A 254 6.87 8.25 10.29
CA SER A 254 6.25 9.56 10.44
C SER A 254 4.72 9.45 10.48
N GLU A 255 4.08 10.30 11.29
CA GLU A 255 2.63 10.52 11.19
C GLU A 255 2.34 11.54 10.09
N PRO A 256 1.19 11.46 9.38
CA PRO A 256 0.85 12.39 8.31
C PRO A 256 0.95 13.86 8.70
N ALA A 257 0.51 14.22 9.89
CA ALA A 257 0.59 15.60 10.41
C ALA A 257 2.02 16.18 10.49
N GLN A 258 3.05 15.33 10.47
CA GLN A 258 4.46 15.74 10.51
C GLN A 258 5.07 15.89 9.12
N GLN A 259 4.43 15.33 8.09
CA GLN A 259 5.07 15.11 6.79
C GLN A 259 5.28 16.38 5.99
N GLU A 260 4.39 17.36 6.12
CA GLU A 260 4.57 18.66 5.44
C GLU A 260 5.92 19.29 5.85
N ALA A 261 6.19 19.36 7.13
CA ALA A 261 7.46 19.91 7.62
C ALA A 261 8.68 19.07 7.27
N LEU A 262 8.53 17.75 7.19
CA LEU A 262 9.65 16.82 7.02
C LEU A 262 10.01 16.56 5.54
N PHE A 263 9.01 16.50 4.63
CA PHE A 263 9.19 15.96 3.28
C PHE A 263 8.78 16.92 2.16
N MET A 264 7.91 17.93 2.42
CA MET A 264 7.47 18.88 1.40
C MET A 264 8.62 19.51 0.61
N PRO A 265 9.73 19.99 1.24
CA PRO A 265 10.84 20.55 0.49
C PRO A 265 11.49 19.56 -0.50
N ASN A 266 11.58 18.29 -0.13
CA ASN A 266 12.14 17.25 -0.98
C ASN A 266 11.23 16.98 -2.20
N VAL A 267 9.91 16.90 -1.96
CA VAL A 267 8.91 16.69 -3.02
C VAL A 267 8.95 17.84 -4.02
N VAL A 268 8.95 19.08 -3.55
CA VAL A 268 9.04 20.28 -4.41
C VAL A 268 10.33 20.25 -5.23
N ALA A 269 11.48 19.99 -4.60
CA ALA A 269 12.76 19.94 -5.29
C ALA A 269 12.81 18.84 -6.38
N GLN A 270 12.15 17.70 -6.16
CA GLN A 270 12.06 16.65 -7.17
C GLN A 270 11.16 17.08 -8.34
N LEU A 271 10.01 17.70 -8.07
CA LEU A 271 9.12 18.20 -9.12
C LEU A 271 9.77 19.31 -9.96
N GLU A 272 10.56 20.19 -9.34
CA GLU A 272 11.36 21.19 -10.07
C GLU A 272 12.37 20.54 -11.02
N LYS A 273 13.06 19.50 -10.57
CA LYS A 273 13.96 18.71 -11.43
C LYS A 273 13.22 18.05 -12.60
N MET A 274 11.94 17.71 -12.42
CA MET A 274 11.07 17.17 -13.47
C MET A 274 10.60 18.23 -14.47
N GLY A 275 10.86 19.51 -14.18
CA GLY A 275 10.60 20.63 -15.07
C GLY A 275 9.43 21.53 -14.66
N TYR A 276 8.92 21.38 -13.45
CA TYR A 276 7.98 22.34 -12.88
C TYR A 276 8.71 23.65 -12.51
N ILE A 277 8.05 24.78 -12.67
CA ILE A 277 8.48 26.02 -12.03
C ILE A 277 8.16 25.94 -10.54
N PRO A 278 8.91 26.64 -9.64
CA PRO A 278 8.80 26.47 -8.19
C PRO A 278 7.38 26.62 -7.64
N GLU A 279 6.65 27.63 -8.11
CA GLU A 279 5.27 27.87 -7.69
C GLU A 279 4.35 26.67 -8.00
N LYS A 280 4.45 26.14 -9.23
CA LYS A 280 3.64 24.99 -9.66
C LYS A 280 4.09 23.69 -9.01
N ALA A 281 5.39 23.53 -8.76
CA ALA A 281 5.91 22.40 -7.99
C ALA A 281 5.31 22.36 -6.58
N GLY A 282 5.17 23.51 -5.91
CA GLY A 282 4.51 23.61 -4.61
C GLY A 282 3.04 23.17 -4.64
N GLU A 283 2.27 23.63 -5.66
CA GLU A 283 0.87 23.20 -5.81
C GLU A 283 0.75 21.68 -6.04
N VAL A 284 1.59 21.12 -6.89
CA VAL A 284 1.57 19.68 -7.18
C VAL A 284 2.02 18.87 -5.98
N ALA A 285 3.02 19.35 -5.23
CA ALA A 285 3.51 18.69 -4.03
C ALA A 285 2.44 18.54 -2.95
N GLN A 286 1.52 19.50 -2.83
CA GLN A 286 0.38 19.44 -1.91
C GLN A 286 -0.62 18.30 -2.21
N MET A 287 -0.56 17.70 -3.41
CA MET A 287 -1.37 16.52 -3.73
C MET A 287 -0.79 15.23 -3.14
N PHE A 288 0.48 15.25 -2.74
CA PHE A 288 1.21 14.07 -2.25
C PHE A 288 1.62 14.15 -0.78
N VAL A 289 1.63 15.37 -0.20
CA VAL A 289 2.04 15.59 1.18
C VAL A 289 1.00 16.46 1.89
N PRO A 290 0.43 15.98 3.01
CA PRO A 290 0.66 14.68 3.65
C PRO A 290 0.19 13.51 2.78
N ASP A 291 0.86 12.35 2.92
CA ASP A 291 0.52 11.11 2.23
C ASP A 291 -0.77 10.51 2.83
N ILE A 292 -1.89 11.02 2.37
CA ILE A 292 -3.26 10.67 2.77
C ILE A 292 -4.11 10.45 1.51
N LEU A 293 -4.79 9.34 1.43
CA LEU A 293 -5.77 9.05 0.40
C LEU A 293 -7.11 9.72 0.76
N HIS A 294 -7.47 10.79 0.08
CA HIS A 294 -8.76 11.45 0.28
C HIS A 294 -9.90 10.60 -0.29
N TYR A 295 -11.00 10.51 0.44
CA TYR A 295 -12.14 9.70 0.04
C TYR A 295 -13.47 10.36 0.41
N ASP A 296 -14.33 10.58 -0.58
CA ASP A 296 -15.72 10.98 -0.41
C ASP A 296 -16.61 9.76 -0.66
N SER A 297 -17.18 9.20 0.41
CA SER A 297 -18.03 8.01 0.34
C SER A 297 -19.33 8.22 -0.44
N THR A 298 -19.66 9.44 -0.83
CA THR A 298 -20.85 9.78 -1.65
C THR A 298 -20.53 9.85 -3.15
N SER A 299 -19.25 9.89 -3.53
CA SER A 299 -18.81 9.95 -4.93
C SER A 299 -18.40 8.56 -5.43
N PRO A 300 -18.86 8.13 -6.61
CA PRO A 300 -18.43 6.90 -7.24
C PRO A 300 -17.11 7.03 -8.02
N GLU A 301 -16.48 8.19 -8.00
CA GLU A 301 -15.23 8.44 -8.70
C GLU A 301 -14.10 7.54 -8.17
N GLY A 302 -13.06 7.36 -8.97
CA GLY A 302 -11.83 6.68 -8.59
C GLY A 302 -10.75 7.67 -8.17
N PHE A 303 -9.51 7.22 -8.23
CA PHE A 303 -8.33 7.98 -7.83
C PHE A 303 -8.26 9.38 -8.49
N PHE A 304 -8.14 10.46 -7.72
CA PHE A 304 -7.80 10.66 -6.31
C PHE A 304 -8.99 10.63 -5.31
N ASN A 305 -10.16 10.17 -5.66
CA ASN A 305 -11.24 9.96 -4.69
C ASN A 305 -11.26 8.49 -4.27
N GLY A 306 -10.50 8.15 -3.23
CA GLY A 306 -10.18 6.78 -2.93
C GLY A 306 -9.32 6.14 -4.02
N ARG A 307 -9.30 4.80 -4.05
CA ARG A 307 -8.62 4.02 -5.08
C ARG A 307 -9.38 2.72 -5.30
N LYS A 308 -9.84 2.51 -6.52
CA LYS A 308 -10.43 1.24 -6.97
C LYS A 308 -9.34 0.30 -7.46
N LEU A 309 -9.64 -0.98 -7.53
CA LEU A 309 -8.70 -1.99 -8.07
C LEU A 309 -8.34 -1.72 -9.55
N THR A 310 -9.24 -1.09 -10.29
CA THR A 310 -9.08 -0.80 -11.73
C THR A 310 -8.50 0.58 -12.02
N ASP A 311 -8.19 1.39 -11.00
CA ASP A 311 -7.62 2.71 -11.22
C ASP A 311 -6.16 2.60 -11.64
N ASP A 312 -5.85 3.17 -12.79
CA ASP A 312 -4.49 3.25 -13.31
C ASP A 312 -3.72 4.38 -12.63
N VAL A 313 -3.33 4.10 -11.38
CA VAL A 313 -2.64 5.08 -10.53
C VAL A 313 -1.23 5.38 -11.03
N VAL A 314 -0.60 4.42 -11.72
CA VAL A 314 0.74 4.57 -12.28
C VAL A 314 0.73 5.62 -13.38
N ASP A 315 -0.14 5.48 -14.36
CA ASP A 315 -0.27 6.43 -15.47
C ASP A 315 -0.65 7.83 -14.97
N ILE A 316 -1.62 7.92 -14.03
CA ILE A 316 -2.04 9.19 -13.44
C ILE A 316 -0.88 9.89 -12.73
N ILE A 317 -0.16 9.17 -11.86
CA ILE A 317 0.92 9.75 -11.05
C ILE A 317 2.14 10.07 -11.93
N LEU A 318 2.55 9.18 -12.83
CA LEU A 318 3.67 9.44 -13.73
C LEU A 318 3.39 10.66 -14.62
N ASN A 319 2.19 10.77 -15.17
CA ASN A 319 1.80 11.94 -15.95
C ASN A 319 1.94 13.22 -15.11
N LEU A 320 1.43 13.20 -13.89
CA LEU A 320 1.47 14.35 -13.00
C LEU A 320 2.91 14.69 -12.59
N VAL A 321 3.69 13.74 -12.07
CA VAL A 321 5.05 14.04 -11.57
C VAL A 321 6.04 14.39 -12.67
N THR A 322 5.81 13.93 -13.90
CA THR A 322 6.69 14.22 -15.05
C THR A 322 6.25 15.45 -15.86
N ALA A 323 5.27 16.22 -15.38
CA ALA A 323 4.68 17.36 -16.12
C ALA A 323 4.21 16.96 -17.53
N GLY A 324 3.52 15.80 -17.64
CA GLY A 324 2.96 15.30 -18.89
C GLY A 324 3.95 14.63 -19.85
N LYS A 325 5.20 14.43 -19.45
CA LYS A 325 6.21 13.81 -20.35
C LYS A 325 6.04 12.29 -20.46
N VAL A 326 5.52 11.66 -19.43
CA VAL A 326 5.17 10.23 -19.39
C VAL A 326 3.67 10.15 -19.12
N THR A 327 2.94 9.55 -20.03
CA THR A 327 1.47 9.49 -19.97
C THR A 327 0.94 8.07 -19.76
N THR A 328 1.78 7.06 -19.97
CA THR A 328 1.38 5.65 -19.81
C THR A 328 2.61 4.74 -19.73
N ASP A 329 2.52 3.70 -18.91
CA ASP A 329 3.44 2.57 -18.90
C ASP A 329 2.97 1.43 -19.83
N ARG A 330 1.78 1.58 -20.44
CA ARG A 330 1.12 0.64 -21.35
C ARG A 330 0.63 -0.64 -20.69
N VAL A 331 0.46 -0.65 -19.39
CA VAL A 331 -0.18 -1.71 -18.62
C VAL A 331 -1.56 -1.24 -18.18
N GLY A 332 -2.52 -2.11 -18.17
CA GLY A 332 -3.88 -1.82 -17.71
C GLY A 332 -4.33 -2.82 -16.64
N PRO A 333 -5.53 -2.62 -16.08
CA PRO A 333 -6.02 -3.41 -14.97
C PRO A 333 -6.15 -4.90 -15.34
N HIS A 334 -5.91 -5.77 -14.35
CA HIS A 334 -6.09 -7.21 -14.47
C HIS A 334 -7.56 -7.56 -14.76
N SER A 335 -7.79 -8.74 -15.30
CA SER A 335 -9.14 -9.22 -15.65
C SER A 335 -9.71 -10.23 -14.64
N ASP A 336 -8.96 -10.60 -13.62
CA ASP A 336 -9.29 -11.62 -12.62
C ASP A 336 -10.03 -11.10 -11.39
N TYR A 337 -10.27 -9.78 -11.31
CA TYR A 337 -11.03 -9.18 -10.21
C TYR A 337 -12.42 -9.80 -10.08
N LEU A 338 -12.81 -10.12 -8.84
CA LEU A 338 -14.11 -10.71 -8.56
C LEU A 338 -15.20 -9.63 -8.49
N ALA A 339 -16.40 -9.97 -9.00
CA ALA A 339 -17.57 -9.10 -8.86
C ALA A 339 -18.14 -9.07 -7.43
N LEU A 340 -17.75 -10.03 -6.60
CA LEU A 340 -18.22 -10.19 -5.22
C LEU A 340 -17.03 -10.10 -4.26
N PHE A 341 -17.33 -9.76 -3.00
CA PHE A 341 -16.37 -9.75 -1.90
C PHE A 341 -15.57 -11.08 -1.85
N PRO A 342 -14.25 -11.06 -1.74
CA PRO A 342 -13.38 -9.92 -1.40
C PRO A 342 -12.87 -9.09 -2.60
N TYR A 343 -13.42 -9.19 -3.78
CA TYR A 343 -13.15 -8.47 -5.02
C TYR A 343 -11.80 -8.77 -5.67
N LEU A 344 -10.84 -9.27 -4.93
CA LEU A 344 -9.50 -9.65 -5.40
C LEU A 344 -9.53 -11.01 -6.10
N GLY A 345 -8.73 -11.16 -7.15
CA GLY A 345 -8.55 -12.40 -7.87
C GLY A 345 -8.12 -13.58 -7.00
N GLN A 346 -8.34 -14.78 -7.45
CA GLN A 346 -7.88 -15.99 -6.77
C GLN A 346 -6.35 -16.02 -6.79
N ALA A 347 -5.75 -16.56 -5.72
CA ALA A 347 -4.32 -16.80 -5.70
C ALA A 347 -3.90 -17.72 -6.87
N HIS A 348 -2.78 -17.40 -7.48
CA HIS A 348 -2.17 -18.26 -8.51
C HIS A 348 -1.67 -19.53 -7.82
N GLY A 349 -2.29 -20.66 -8.09
CA GLY A 349 -2.03 -21.92 -7.39
C GLY A 349 -0.53 -22.25 -7.25
N ARG A 350 -0.19 -22.87 -6.12
CA ARG A 350 1.17 -23.34 -5.78
C ARG A 350 1.56 -24.57 -6.58
#